data_2b6b3b1cacfdfdd1f21e0463eb9d3ebd
#
_entry.id   2b6b3b1cacfdfdd1f21e0463eb9d3ebd
#
_cell.length_a   1.000
_cell.length_b   1.000
_cell.length_c   1.000
_cell.angle_alpha   90.00
_cell.angle_beta   90.00
_cell.angle_gamma   90.00
#
_symmetry.space_group_name_H-M   'P 1'
#
loop_
_entity.id
_entity.type
_entity.pdbx_description
1 polymer ?
#
loop_
_entity_poly.entity_id
_entity_poly.type
_entity_poly.pdbx_seq_one_letter_code
_entity_poly.pdbx_strand_id
1 'polypeptide(L)'
;MTGVGLCLPQLGPHVRADIVAEFARRAEAMGYEALWVQDHFMYPEKPIRGYGGTDRLPPHQYKSVFAPTETLAFVAGITSKV
;
A
#
# COMPACT_ATOMS: atom_id res chain seq x y z
N MET A 1 9.08 -13.42 -16.03
CA MET A 1 9.47 -13.03 -14.66
C MET A 1 8.90 -14.02 -13.67
N THR A 2 9.66 -14.35 -12.65
CA THR A 2 9.30 -15.40 -11.71
C THR A 2 8.84 -14.80 -10.38
N GLY A 3 7.53 -14.62 -10.23
CA GLY A 3 6.94 -14.38 -8.93
C GLY A 3 7.38 -13.13 -8.16
N VAL A 4 7.64 -12.04 -8.85
CA VAL A 4 7.97 -10.78 -8.17
C VAL A 4 6.73 -9.92 -8.06
N GLY A 5 6.46 -9.44 -6.85
CA GLY A 5 5.36 -8.55 -6.57
C GLY A 5 5.83 -7.19 -6.06
N LEU A 6 4.95 -6.22 -6.09
CA LEU A 6 5.20 -4.87 -5.59
C LEU A 6 4.09 -4.47 -4.62
N CYS A 7 4.44 -3.69 -3.60
CA CYS A 7 3.45 -3.07 -2.73
C CYS A 7 2.87 -1.84 -3.40
N LEU A 8 1.55 -1.71 -3.36
CA LEU A 8 0.88 -0.53 -3.90
C LEU A 8 1.18 0.69 -3.04
N PRO A 9 1.26 1.89 -3.65
CA PRO A 9 1.51 3.13 -2.92
C PRO A 9 0.22 3.65 -2.26
N GLN A 10 -0.26 2.95 -1.24
CA GLN A 10 -1.52 3.26 -0.57
C GLN A 10 -1.35 4.10 0.70
N LEU A 11 -0.11 4.39 1.10
CA LEU A 11 0.20 5.09 2.34
C LEU A 11 0.75 6.47 2.07
N GLY A 12 0.62 7.33 3.07
CA GLY A 12 1.32 8.59 3.11
C GLY A 12 0.43 9.79 2.86
N PRO A 13 0.95 11.00 3.13
CA PRO A 13 0.16 12.24 2.97
C PRO A 13 -0.16 12.57 1.52
N HIS A 14 0.50 11.95 0.58
CA HIS A 14 0.32 12.19 -0.86
C HIS A 14 -0.39 11.04 -1.57
N VAL A 15 -1.02 10.14 -0.82
CA VAL A 15 -1.75 9.01 -1.42
C VAL A 15 -2.93 9.52 -2.24
N ARG A 16 -3.06 9.03 -3.49
CA ARG A 16 -4.11 9.43 -4.41
C ARG A 16 -4.51 8.24 -5.27
N ALA A 17 -5.79 8.21 -5.64
CA ALA A 17 -6.31 7.12 -6.47
C ALA A 17 -5.64 7.07 -7.85
N ASP A 18 -5.37 8.24 -8.45
CA ASP A 18 -4.71 8.28 -9.77
C ASP A 18 -3.28 7.76 -9.72
N ILE A 19 -2.57 8.00 -8.62
CA ILE A 19 -1.21 7.45 -8.42
C ILE A 19 -1.27 5.94 -8.27
N VAL A 20 -2.20 5.43 -7.47
CA VAL A 20 -2.39 3.98 -7.31
C VAL A 20 -2.72 3.33 -8.65
N ALA A 21 -3.62 3.93 -9.43
CA ALA A 21 -4.03 3.42 -10.72
C ALA A 21 -2.85 3.36 -11.70
N GLU A 22 -2.08 4.43 -11.80
CA GLU A 22 -0.93 4.50 -12.69
C GLU A 22 0.14 3.49 -12.29
N PHE A 23 0.41 3.38 -11.00
CA PHE A 23 1.37 2.41 -10.48
C PHE A 23 0.95 0.99 -10.85
N ALA A 24 -0.32 0.65 -10.63
CA ALA A 24 -0.83 -0.70 -10.92
C ALA A 24 -0.72 -1.03 -12.40
N ARG A 25 -1.08 -0.11 -13.27
CA ARG A 25 -1.01 -0.31 -14.72
C ARG A 25 0.43 -0.48 -15.20
N ARG A 26 1.34 0.31 -14.68
CA ARG A 26 2.75 0.21 -15.04
C ARG A 26 3.37 -1.09 -14.53
N ALA A 27 3.04 -1.48 -13.30
CA ALA A 27 3.54 -2.73 -12.75
C ALA A 27 3.08 -3.92 -13.58
N GLU A 28 1.81 -3.93 -14.00
CA GLU A 28 1.28 -4.98 -14.86
C GLU A 28 1.99 -4.99 -16.21
N ALA A 29 2.17 -3.83 -16.82
CA ALA A 29 2.86 -3.71 -18.12
C ALA A 29 4.31 -4.16 -18.06
N MET A 30 4.96 -4.00 -16.91
CA MET A 30 6.36 -4.41 -16.71
C MET A 30 6.50 -5.90 -16.37
N GLY A 31 5.40 -6.63 -16.20
CA GLY A 31 5.42 -8.06 -15.99
C GLY A 31 5.47 -8.49 -14.52
N TYR A 32 5.21 -7.61 -13.57
CA TYR A 32 5.07 -8.02 -12.18
C TYR A 32 3.84 -8.88 -12.01
N GLU A 33 3.96 -9.94 -11.21
CA GLU A 33 2.90 -10.95 -11.10
C GLU A 33 1.88 -10.65 -10.01
N ALA A 34 2.24 -9.84 -9.02
CA ALA A 34 1.37 -9.59 -7.89
C ALA A 34 1.50 -8.16 -7.39
N LEU A 35 0.42 -7.64 -6.85
CA LEU A 35 0.39 -6.35 -6.17
C LEU A 35 -0.11 -6.59 -4.75
N TRP A 36 0.52 -5.94 -3.79
CA TRP A 36 0.25 -6.13 -2.37
C TRP A 36 -0.25 -4.84 -1.76
N VAL A 37 -1.10 -4.97 -0.75
CA VAL A 37 -1.56 -3.84 0.05
C VAL A 37 -1.20 -4.09 1.51
N GLN A 38 -1.18 -3.00 2.28
CA GLN A 38 -0.96 -3.06 3.71
C GLN A 38 -2.27 -2.78 4.45
N ASP A 39 -2.40 -3.40 5.61
CA ASP A 39 -3.57 -3.21 6.46
C ASP A 39 -3.09 -2.64 7.80
N HIS A 40 -3.59 -1.44 8.14
CA HIS A 40 -3.31 -0.81 9.41
C HIS A 40 -4.61 -0.54 10.14
N PHE A 41 -4.69 -1.05 11.37
CA PHE A 41 -5.88 -0.95 12.19
C PHE A 41 -6.06 0.45 12.76
N MET A 42 -4.98 1.05 13.25
CA MET A 42 -5.04 2.38 13.87
C MET A 42 -3.66 3.04 13.84
N TYR A 43 -3.65 4.35 14.06
CA TYR A 43 -2.41 5.10 14.31
C TYR A 43 -2.44 5.59 15.76
N PRO A 44 -1.49 5.19 16.60
CA PRO A 44 -1.49 5.60 18.01
C PRO A 44 -1.12 7.06 18.17
N GLU A 45 -1.71 7.70 19.18
CA GLU A 45 -1.37 9.08 19.53
C GLU A 45 -0.06 9.18 20.30
N LYS A 46 0.32 8.11 20.98
CA LYS A 46 1.53 8.07 21.81
C LYS A 46 2.44 6.96 21.34
N PRO A 47 3.76 7.07 21.58
CA PRO A 47 4.67 5.99 21.24
C PRO A 47 4.25 4.65 21.84
N ILE A 48 4.41 3.58 21.06
CA ILE A 48 4.11 2.22 21.51
C ILE A 48 5.42 1.54 21.87
N ARG A 49 5.44 0.92 23.07
CA ARG A 49 6.60 0.17 23.50
C ARG A 49 6.88 -0.98 22.53
N GLY A 50 8.12 -1.07 22.11
CA GLY A 50 8.56 -2.16 21.26
C GLY A 50 8.32 -1.98 19.77
N TYR A 51 7.64 -0.92 19.33
CA TYR A 51 7.45 -0.70 17.91
C TYR A 51 8.79 -0.38 17.24
N GLY A 52 9.13 -1.16 16.22
CA GLY A 52 10.43 -0.98 15.56
C GLY A 52 11.62 -1.22 16.47
N GLY A 53 11.41 -1.92 17.60
CA GLY A 53 12.45 -2.18 18.59
C GLY A 53 12.68 -1.08 19.59
N THR A 54 11.90 0.01 19.56
CA THR A 54 12.03 1.14 20.46
C THR A 54 10.65 1.71 20.81
N ASP A 55 10.59 2.57 21.82
CA ASP A 55 9.36 3.25 22.20
C ASP A 55 9.19 4.49 21.34
N ARG A 56 8.53 4.35 20.20
CA ARG A 56 8.28 5.48 19.31
C ARG A 56 7.00 5.28 18.51
N LEU A 57 6.53 6.36 17.90
CA LEU A 57 5.38 6.29 17.02
C LEU A 57 5.73 5.59 15.71
N PRO A 58 4.75 4.94 15.08
CA PRO A 58 4.92 4.47 13.71
C PRO A 58 5.28 5.63 12.77
N PRO A 59 5.88 5.35 11.61
CA PRO A 59 6.18 6.40 10.64
C PRO A 59 4.95 7.24 10.31
N HIS A 60 5.17 8.53 10.09
CA HIS A 60 4.10 9.50 9.83
C HIS A 60 3.20 9.09 8.66
N GLN A 61 3.77 8.45 7.64
CA GLN A 61 3.00 8.03 6.47
C GLN A 61 1.87 7.07 6.81
N TYR A 62 1.92 6.39 7.96
CA TYR A 62 0.86 5.47 8.36
C TYR A 62 -0.40 6.17 8.85
N LYS A 63 -0.39 7.50 8.97
CA LYS A 63 -1.60 8.26 9.31
C LYS A 63 -2.59 8.32 8.17
N SER A 64 -2.13 8.18 6.94
CA SER A 64 -2.98 8.23 5.75
C SER A 64 -2.79 6.94 4.96
N VAL A 65 -3.85 6.15 4.86
CA VAL A 65 -3.80 4.88 4.15
C VAL A 65 -5.15 4.61 3.49
N PHE A 66 -5.12 4.17 2.24
CA PHE A 66 -6.33 3.66 1.59
C PHE A 66 -6.64 2.27 2.16
N ALA A 67 -7.92 2.00 2.39
CA ALA A 67 -8.36 0.71 2.91
C ALA A 67 -7.93 -0.43 1.97
N PRO A 68 -7.42 -1.55 2.51
CA PRO A 68 -6.81 -2.59 1.68
C PRO A 68 -7.78 -3.27 0.74
N THR A 69 -8.96 -3.69 1.20
CA THR A 69 -9.91 -4.40 0.34
C THR A 69 -10.48 -3.50 -0.74
N GLU A 70 -10.79 -2.25 -0.42
CA GLU A 70 -11.28 -1.29 -1.39
C GLU A 70 -10.23 -0.94 -2.42
N THR A 71 -8.97 -0.82 -1.99
CA THR A 71 -7.85 -0.57 -2.90
C THR A 71 -7.67 -1.74 -3.86
N LEU A 72 -7.73 -2.97 -3.38
CA LEU A 72 -7.63 -4.15 -4.23
C LEU A 72 -8.79 -4.24 -5.22
N ALA A 73 -10.00 -3.93 -4.79
CA ALA A 73 -11.16 -3.92 -5.68
C ALA A 73 -11.00 -2.88 -6.79
N PHE A 74 -10.54 -1.69 -6.46
CA PHE A 74 -10.28 -0.63 -7.43
C PHE A 74 -9.23 -1.07 -8.45
N VAL A 75 -8.12 -1.62 -7.98
CA VAL A 75 -7.04 -2.08 -8.84
C VAL A 75 -7.50 -3.24 -9.72
N ALA A 76 -8.29 -4.16 -9.18
CA ALA A 76 -8.81 -5.28 -9.95
C ALA A 76 -9.67 -4.81 -11.14
N GLY A 77 -10.35 -3.68 -10.98
CA GLY A 77 -11.18 -3.13 -12.04
C GLY A 77 -10.42 -2.46 -13.17
N ILE A 78 -9.13 -2.15 -12.99
CA ILE A 78 -8.33 -1.42 -13.98
C ILE A 78 -7.12 -2.21 -14.47
N THR A 79 -6.95 -3.43 -14.00
CA THR A 79 -5.89 -4.33 -14.44
C THR A 79 -6.49 -5.60 -14.99
N SER A 80 -5.71 -6.38 -15.72
CA SER A 80 -6.23 -7.60 -16.34
C SER A 80 -5.49 -8.88 -15.93
N LYS A 81 -4.30 -8.78 -15.38
CA LYS A 81 -3.46 -9.96 -15.09
C LYS A 81 -2.95 -10.03 -13.66
N VAL A 82 -2.70 -8.90 -13.03
CA VAL A 82 -2.19 -8.88 -11.67
C VAL A 82 -3.29 -9.03 -10.64
#